data_c7e230f0dfcbdb83f896f2e83431382c
#
_entry.id   c7e230f0dfcbdb83f896f2e83431382c
#
_cell.length_a   1.000
_cell.length_b   1.000
_cell.length_c   1.000
_cell.angle_alpha   90.00
_cell.angle_beta   90.00
_cell.angle_gamma   90.00
#
_symmetry.space_group_name_H-M   'P 1'
#
loop_
_entity.id
_entity.type
_entity.pdbx_description
1 polymer ?
#
loop_
_entity_poly.entity_id
_entity_poly.type
_entity_poly.pdbx_seq_one_letter_code
_entity_poly.pdbx_strand_id
1 'polypeptide(L)'
;MTSACLSTAYLAPVSYYKTLCNRDHIIVEKCCNYVKQTYRNRCNIISANGLIPLSVPVIKPDTAKCLTRDIRISDHDNWQHMHWNAIVSAYGSSPFFEYYQDDIIPFFEKKLSGTFLFDLNESLRETICRLLEITPNVVYSGEYVDYTGSETDDFRDVIHPKKEIDKRLDRLLTIDKILKELEKK
;
A
#
# COMPACT_ATOMS: atom_id res chain seq x y z
N MET A 1 -19.14 -17.08 4.03
CA MET A 1 -18.57 -15.75 3.69
C MET A 1 -17.10 -15.78 4.06
N THR A 2 -16.24 -15.40 3.14
CA THR A 2 -14.78 -15.42 3.36
C THR A 2 -14.31 -14.06 3.85
N SER A 3 -13.64 -14.01 5.02
CA SER A 3 -13.16 -12.78 5.62
C SER A 3 -11.63 -12.76 5.66
N ALA A 4 -11.03 -11.58 5.51
CA ALA A 4 -9.60 -11.40 5.64
C ALA A 4 -9.26 -10.14 6.46
N CYS A 5 -8.20 -10.25 7.28
CA CYS A 5 -7.61 -9.12 7.98
C CYS A 5 -6.29 -8.71 7.32
N LEU A 6 -6.17 -7.43 6.99
CA LEU A 6 -5.02 -6.82 6.34
C LEU A 6 -4.45 -5.69 7.19
N SER A 7 -3.16 -5.44 7.08
CA SER A 7 -2.58 -4.17 7.52
C SER A 7 -2.82 -3.09 6.47
N THR A 8 -2.86 -1.81 6.88
CA THR A 8 -2.75 -0.71 5.91
C THR A 8 -1.42 -0.78 5.15
N ALA A 9 -1.38 -0.34 3.89
CA ALA A 9 -0.18 -0.44 3.06
C ALA A 9 -0.01 0.75 2.13
N TYR A 10 1.22 1.30 2.09
CA TYR A 10 1.63 2.35 1.16
C TYR A 10 1.90 1.75 -0.21
N LEU A 11 1.16 2.19 -1.24
CA LEU A 11 1.23 1.63 -2.60
C LEU A 11 1.32 0.09 -2.55
N ALA A 12 0.26 -0.51 -2.03
CA ALA A 12 0.21 -1.92 -1.66
C ALA A 12 0.63 -2.85 -2.81
N PRO A 13 1.24 -4.01 -2.51
CA PRO A 13 1.57 -4.99 -3.53
C PRO A 13 0.30 -5.63 -4.10
N VAL A 14 0.42 -6.26 -5.26
CA VAL A 14 -0.74 -6.88 -5.94
C VAL A 14 -1.38 -8.01 -5.13
N SER A 15 -0.58 -8.74 -4.33
CA SER A 15 -1.14 -9.73 -3.40
C SER A 15 -2.20 -9.13 -2.47
N TYR A 16 -2.03 -7.86 -2.10
CA TYR A 16 -3.01 -7.10 -1.32
C TYR A 16 -4.31 -6.91 -2.09
N TYR A 17 -4.25 -6.38 -3.32
CA TYR A 17 -5.43 -6.15 -4.18
C TYR A 17 -6.09 -7.47 -4.59
N LYS A 18 -5.31 -8.53 -4.83
CA LYS A 18 -5.85 -9.87 -5.04
C LYS A 18 -6.67 -10.35 -3.84
N THR A 19 -6.22 -10.06 -2.62
CA THR A 19 -6.99 -10.40 -1.41
C THR A 19 -8.27 -9.57 -1.33
N LEU A 20 -8.22 -8.27 -1.66
CA LEU A 20 -9.41 -7.41 -1.72
C LEU A 20 -10.48 -7.94 -2.69
N CYS A 21 -10.07 -8.50 -3.84
CA CYS A 21 -10.99 -9.04 -4.84
C CYS A 21 -11.57 -10.41 -4.48
N ASN A 22 -10.84 -11.22 -3.70
CA ASN A 22 -11.19 -12.62 -3.46
C ASN A 22 -11.83 -12.88 -2.09
N ARG A 23 -12.20 -11.85 -1.34
CA ARG A 23 -12.84 -11.96 -0.03
C ARG A 23 -14.09 -11.12 0.03
N ASP A 24 -15.13 -11.67 0.68
CA ASP A 24 -16.43 -11.00 0.85
C ASP A 24 -16.34 -9.82 1.84
N HIS A 25 -15.49 -9.96 2.86
CA HIS A 25 -15.27 -8.96 3.90
C HIS A 25 -13.79 -8.76 4.16
N ILE A 26 -13.38 -7.49 4.16
CA ILE A 26 -12.02 -7.07 4.45
C ILE A 26 -12.00 -6.24 5.72
N ILE A 27 -11.16 -6.62 6.65
CA ILE A 27 -10.88 -5.84 7.86
C ILE A 27 -9.50 -5.21 7.68
N VAL A 28 -9.43 -3.89 7.61
CA VAL A 28 -8.15 -3.18 7.64
C VAL A 28 -7.82 -2.81 9.08
N GLU A 29 -6.75 -3.40 9.59
CA GLU A 29 -6.30 -3.26 10.98
C GLU A 29 -5.54 -1.95 11.18
N LYS A 30 -6.05 -1.10 12.08
CA LYS A 30 -5.43 0.18 12.46
C LYS A 30 -4.96 0.26 13.91
N CYS A 31 -5.36 -0.71 14.74
CA CYS A 31 -5.07 -0.74 16.18
C CYS A 31 -3.86 -1.62 16.55
N CYS A 32 -3.21 -2.26 15.57
CA CYS A 32 -1.97 -2.97 15.81
C CYS A 32 -0.79 -2.01 16.04
N ASN A 33 0.25 -2.49 16.71
CA ASN A 33 1.49 -1.72 16.86
C ASN A 33 2.16 -1.52 15.49
N TYR A 34 2.67 -0.31 15.27
CA TYR A 34 3.39 0.03 14.05
C TYR A 34 4.72 -0.73 13.97
N VAL A 35 4.96 -1.37 12.84
CA VAL A 35 6.22 -2.06 12.53
C VAL A 35 6.90 -1.38 11.35
N LYS A 36 8.14 -0.92 11.57
CA LYS A 36 8.98 -0.29 10.54
C LYS A 36 9.39 -1.29 9.46
N GLN A 37 9.69 -0.77 8.26
CA GLN A 37 10.17 -1.57 7.13
C GLN A 37 9.21 -2.67 6.69
N THR A 38 7.92 -2.43 6.85
CA THR A 38 6.83 -3.23 6.30
C THR A 38 6.12 -2.44 5.21
N TYR A 39 5.17 -3.04 4.52
CA TYR A 39 4.34 -2.32 3.54
C TYR A 39 3.52 -1.18 4.15
N ARG A 40 3.41 -1.05 5.48
CA ARG A 40 2.74 0.08 6.12
C ARG A 40 3.32 1.43 5.70
N ASN A 41 4.65 1.52 5.54
CA ASN A 41 5.31 2.76 5.13
C ASN A 41 6.30 2.58 3.97
N ARG A 42 6.27 1.45 3.27
CA ARG A 42 7.20 1.13 2.19
C ARG A 42 6.48 0.44 1.04
N CYS A 43 6.86 0.78 -0.18
CA CYS A 43 6.59 -0.05 -1.35
C CYS A 43 7.89 -0.36 -2.08
N ASN A 44 7.83 -1.31 -3.02
CA ASN A 44 8.92 -1.61 -3.94
C ASN A 44 8.44 -1.35 -5.36
N ILE A 45 9.20 -0.56 -6.11
CA ILE A 45 8.98 -0.36 -7.55
C ILE A 45 10.06 -1.09 -8.34
N ILE A 46 9.77 -1.45 -9.59
CA ILE A 46 10.74 -2.06 -10.49
C ILE A 46 11.24 -0.99 -11.44
N SER A 47 12.56 -0.75 -11.41
CA SER A 47 13.25 0.10 -12.37
C SER A 47 14.10 -0.72 -13.34
N ALA A 48 14.70 -0.07 -14.33
CA ALA A 48 15.66 -0.71 -15.23
C ALA A 48 16.83 -1.39 -14.49
N ASN A 49 17.21 -0.87 -13.32
CA ASN A 49 18.31 -1.38 -12.49
C ASN A 49 17.86 -2.35 -11.38
N GLY A 50 16.60 -2.78 -11.38
CA GLY A 50 16.04 -3.69 -10.39
C GLY A 50 15.08 -3.01 -9.41
N LEU A 51 14.84 -3.67 -8.27
CA LEU A 51 13.90 -3.20 -7.25
C LEU A 51 14.43 -1.98 -6.50
N ILE A 52 13.60 -0.94 -6.43
CA ILE A 52 13.84 0.27 -5.64
C ILE A 52 12.81 0.32 -4.51
N PRO A 53 13.24 0.31 -3.23
CA PRO A 53 12.35 0.53 -2.12
C PRO A 53 12.05 2.02 -1.94
N LEU A 54 10.79 2.40 -1.92
CA LEU A 54 10.32 3.74 -1.60
C LEU A 54 9.71 3.70 -0.18
N SER A 55 10.25 4.52 0.72
CA SER A 55 9.83 4.51 2.13
C SER A 55 9.34 5.89 2.56
N VAL A 56 8.10 5.98 2.99
CA VAL A 56 7.53 7.19 3.59
C VAL A 56 8.20 7.43 4.94
N PRO A 57 8.86 8.58 5.16
CA PRO A 57 9.43 8.91 6.46
C PRO A 57 8.32 9.20 7.47
N VAL A 58 8.51 8.71 8.69
CA VAL A 58 7.55 8.91 9.77
C VAL A 58 8.20 9.62 10.94
N ILE A 59 7.42 10.44 11.64
CA ILE A 59 7.84 11.07 12.89
C ILE A 59 8.06 9.95 13.90
N LYS A 60 9.22 9.97 14.55
CA LYS A 60 9.55 8.96 15.59
C LYS A 60 8.54 9.07 16.73
N PRO A 61 7.80 8.01 17.06
CA PRO A 61 6.90 8.03 18.18
C PRO A 61 7.66 8.20 19.51
N ASP A 62 7.04 8.90 20.46
CA ASP A 62 7.62 9.10 21.81
C ASP A 62 7.68 7.79 22.60
N THR A 63 6.84 6.82 22.25
CA THR A 63 6.77 5.51 22.90
C THR A 63 7.21 4.38 21.98
N ALA A 64 7.78 3.31 22.57
CA ALA A 64 8.21 2.13 21.81
C ALA A 64 7.03 1.39 21.15
N LYS A 65 5.83 1.53 21.70
CA LYS A 65 4.59 0.95 21.16
C LYS A 65 3.65 2.08 20.77
N CYS A 66 3.56 2.36 19.47
CA CYS A 66 2.63 3.32 18.90
C CYS A 66 1.67 2.57 17.96
N LEU A 67 0.39 2.90 18.01
CA LEU A 67 -0.60 2.28 17.12
C LEU A 67 -0.38 2.75 15.69
N THR A 68 -0.65 1.88 14.73
CA THR A 68 -0.50 2.17 13.30
C THR A 68 -1.31 3.41 12.89
N ARG A 69 -2.50 3.60 13.45
CA ARG A 69 -3.37 4.75 13.18
C ARG A 69 -2.80 6.09 13.65
N ASP A 70 -1.91 6.09 14.65
CA ASP A 70 -1.38 7.30 15.28
C ASP A 70 -0.03 7.75 14.67
N ILE A 71 0.51 6.98 13.73
CA ILE A 71 1.76 7.29 13.04
C ILE A 71 1.57 8.48 12.11
N ARG A 72 2.44 9.48 12.25
CA ARG A 72 2.44 10.69 11.43
C ARG A 72 3.60 10.73 10.45
N ILE A 73 3.33 11.29 9.28
CA ILE A 73 4.30 11.47 8.21
C ILE A 73 5.24 12.63 8.56
N SER A 74 6.53 12.44 8.29
CA SER A 74 7.57 13.47 8.37
C SER A 74 7.78 14.11 7.00
N ASP A 75 8.32 15.33 6.97
CA ASP A 75 8.75 16.05 5.76
C ASP A 75 10.24 15.86 5.45
N HIS A 76 10.90 14.89 6.10
CA HIS A 76 12.32 14.62 5.92
C HIS A 76 12.64 14.29 4.45
N ASP A 77 13.74 14.85 3.93
CA ASP A 77 14.36 14.55 2.62
C ASP A 77 13.48 14.81 1.37
N ASN A 78 12.44 15.63 1.44
CA ASN A 78 11.54 15.90 0.30
C ASN A 78 11.08 14.59 -0.39
N TRP A 79 10.75 13.59 0.43
CA TRP A 79 10.47 12.22 0.00
C TRP A 79 9.38 12.12 -1.08
N GLN A 80 8.38 12.99 -1.05
CA GLN A 80 7.28 12.99 -2.04
C GLN A 80 7.83 13.23 -3.45
N HIS A 81 8.66 14.26 -3.61
CA HIS A 81 9.29 14.56 -4.90
C HIS A 81 10.21 13.42 -5.36
N MET A 82 11.01 12.84 -4.45
CA MET A 82 11.87 11.69 -4.78
C MET A 82 11.07 10.47 -5.20
N HIS A 83 9.97 10.15 -4.50
CA HIS A 83 9.12 9.02 -4.85
C HIS A 83 8.45 9.23 -6.21
N TRP A 84 7.89 10.44 -6.46
CA TRP A 84 7.27 10.74 -7.74
C TRP A 84 8.26 10.63 -8.90
N ASN A 85 9.44 11.22 -8.77
CA ASN A 85 10.49 11.11 -9.80
C ASN A 85 10.93 9.67 -10.04
N ALA A 86 11.01 8.85 -9.00
CA ALA A 86 11.33 7.43 -9.14
C ALA A 86 10.23 6.67 -9.90
N ILE A 87 8.96 6.97 -9.62
CA ILE A 87 7.80 6.38 -10.32
C ILE A 87 7.79 6.82 -11.80
N VAL A 88 7.93 8.11 -12.08
CA VAL A 88 7.99 8.63 -13.46
C VAL A 88 9.17 8.02 -14.22
N SER A 89 10.34 7.94 -13.60
CA SER A 89 11.54 7.34 -14.22
C SER A 89 11.34 5.85 -14.53
N ALA A 90 10.63 5.12 -13.66
CA ALA A 90 10.41 3.68 -13.84
C ALA A 90 9.30 3.37 -14.84
N TYR A 91 8.24 4.20 -14.89
CA TYR A 91 6.98 3.86 -15.58
C TYR A 91 6.53 4.91 -16.60
N GLY A 92 7.17 6.07 -16.69
CA GLY A 92 6.75 7.16 -17.59
C GLY A 92 6.70 6.79 -19.07
N SER A 93 7.45 5.75 -19.49
CA SER A 93 7.39 5.21 -20.85
C SER A 93 6.35 4.09 -21.04
N SER A 94 5.64 3.71 -19.96
CA SER A 94 4.64 2.65 -20.05
C SER A 94 3.39 3.18 -20.75
N PRO A 95 2.69 2.35 -21.57
CA PRO A 95 1.41 2.71 -22.13
C PRO A 95 0.44 3.19 -21.05
N PHE A 96 -0.34 4.21 -21.36
CA PHE A 96 -1.36 4.78 -20.47
C PHE A 96 -0.85 5.42 -19.17
N PHE A 97 0.47 5.54 -18.91
CA PHE A 97 0.99 6.21 -17.74
C PHE A 97 0.43 7.64 -17.63
N GLU A 98 0.41 8.39 -18.73
CA GLU A 98 -0.14 9.75 -18.78
C GLU A 98 -1.61 9.81 -18.37
N TYR A 99 -2.37 8.75 -18.64
CA TYR A 99 -3.79 8.68 -18.28
C TYR A 99 -3.99 8.48 -16.76
N TYR A 100 -3.13 7.67 -16.12
CA TYR A 100 -3.29 7.35 -14.69
C TYR A 100 -2.50 8.28 -13.76
N GLN A 101 -1.51 9.01 -14.27
CA GLN A 101 -0.68 9.88 -13.43
C GLN A 101 -1.49 10.96 -12.74
N ASP A 102 -2.53 11.51 -13.38
CA ASP A 102 -3.36 12.60 -12.86
C ASP A 102 -4.13 12.18 -11.58
N ASP A 103 -4.43 10.90 -11.44
CA ASP A 103 -5.07 10.35 -10.24
C ASP A 103 -4.07 10.11 -9.09
N ILE A 104 -2.80 9.92 -9.41
CA ILE A 104 -1.75 9.53 -8.45
C ILE A 104 -0.89 10.72 -8.01
N ILE A 105 -0.57 11.66 -8.91
CA ILE A 105 0.30 12.81 -8.61
C ILE A 105 -0.17 13.67 -7.42
N PRO A 106 -1.48 13.86 -7.15
CA PRO A 106 -1.93 14.68 -6.03
C PRO A 106 -1.44 14.19 -4.65
N PHE A 107 -1.11 12.90 -4.52
CA PHE A 107 -0.54 12.33 -3.29
C PHE A 107 0.93 12.73 -3.07
N PHE A 108 1.60 13.20 -4.12
CA PHE A 108 3.01 13.62 -4.08
C PHE A 108 3.19 15.13 -4.11
N GLU A 109 2.18 15.89 -4.50
CA GLU A 109 2.21 17.35 -4.54
C GLU A 109 1.63 17.98 -3.26
N LYS A 110 0.64 17.34 -2.66
CA LYS A 110 -0.04 17.82 -1.46
C LYS A 110 0.89 17.73 -0.25
N LYS A 111 0.94 18.79 0.56
CA LYS A 111 1.70 18.77 1.82
C LYS A 111 1.11 17.73 2.80
N LEU A 112 1.90 16.69 3.11
CA LEU A 112 1.50 15.58 3.96
C LEU A 112 2.18 15.57 5.35
N SER A 113 3.11 16.49 5.59
CA SER A 113 3.81 16.59 6.88
C SER A 113 2.83 16.72 8.05
N GLY A 114 2.98 15.87 9.06
CA GLY A 114 2.12 15.84 10.24
C GLY A 114 0.78 15.13 10.06
N THR A 115 0.38 14.74 8.84
CA THR A 115 -0.82 13.95 8.60
C THR A 115 -0.61 12.49 9.01
N PHE A 116 -1.70 11.73 9.15
CA PHE A 116 -1.58 10.32 9.51
C PHE A 116 -1.18 9.46 8.30
N LEU A 117 -0.22 8.58 8.51
CA LEU A 117 0.21 7.61 7.50
C LEU A 117 -0.94 6.68 7.09
N PHE A 118 -1.81 6.33 8.05
CA PHE A 118 -2.99 5.52 7.79
C PHE A 118 -3.91 6.17 6.75
N ASP A 119 -4.19 7.47 6.90
CA ASP A 119 -5.09 8.19 5.99
C ASP A 119 -4.53 8.29 4.58
N LEU A 120 -3.21 8.51 4.43
CA LEU A 120 -2.53 8.47 3.14
C LEU A 120 -2.69 7.10 2.46
N ASN A 121 -2.42 6.03 3.19
CA ASN A 121 -2.48 4.67 2.67
C ASN A 121 -3.89 4.30 2.22
N GLU A 122 -4.90 4.64 3.02
CA GLU A 122 -6.29 4.34 2.67
C GLU A 122 -6.79 5.15 1.49
N SER A 123 -6.42 6.42 1.41
CA SER A 123 -6.74 7.26 0.24
C SER A 123 -6.08 6.72 -1.04
N LEU A 124 -4.84 6.25 -0.96
CA LEU A 124 -4.16 5.58 -2.08
C LEU A 124 -4.85 4.26 -2.45
N ARG A 125 -5.21 3.43 -1.45
CA ARG A 125 -5.95 2.18 -1.67
C ARG A 125 -7.26 2.44 -2.40
N GLU A 126 -8.05 3.40 -1.94
CA GLU A 126 -9.33 3.78 -2.55
C GLU A 126 -9.15 4.26 -3.98
N THR A 127 -8.17 5.11 -4.24
CA THR A 127 -7.86 5.59 -5.59
C THR A 127 -7.48 4.42 -6.51
N ILE A 128 -6.59 3.53 -6.07
CA ILE A 128 -6.19 2.37 -6.86
C ILE A 128 -7.35 1.40 -7.06
N CYS A 129 -8.20 1.16 -6.04
CA CYS A 129 -9.41 0.35 -6.20
C CYS A 129 -10.33 0.94 -7.27
N ARG A 130 -10.53 2.26 -7.28
CA ARG A 130 -11.33 2.94 -8.29
C ARG A 130 -10.74 2.78 -9.69
N LEU A 131 -9.41 2.93 -9.85
CA LEU A 131 -8.72 2.74 -11.13
C LEU A 131 -8.77 1.28 -11.63
N LEU A 132 -8.81 0.31 -10.71
CA LEU A 132 -8.95 -1.11 -11.01
C LEU A 132 -10.42 -1.55 -11.17
N GLU A 133 -11.39 -0.64 -11.01
CA GLU A 133 -12.83 -0.93 -11.03
C GLU A 133 -13.25 -2.01 -10.02
N ILE A 134 -12.59 -2.06 -8.86
CA ILE A 134 -12.93 -2.99 -7.78
C ILE A 134 -13.57 -2.25 -6.60
N THR A 135 -14.60 -2.87 -6.01
CA THR A 135 -15.38 -2.31 -4.90
C THR A 135 -15.36 -3.25 -3.70
N PRO A 136 -14.22 -3.39 -3.00
CA PRO A 136 -14.13 -4.29 -1.87
C PRO A 136 -14.97 -3.79 -0.69
N ASN A 137 -15.60 -4.72 0.04
CA ASN A 137 -16.31 -4.41 1.27
C ASN A 137 -15.30 -4.30 2.43
N VAL A 138 -14.85 -3.08 2.70
CA VAL A 138 -13.80 -2.78 3.69
C VAL A 138 -14.40 -2.17 4.95
N VAL A 139 -14.02 -2.72 6.10
CA VAL A 139 -14.28 -2.15 7.42
C VAL A 139 -12.96 -1.93 8.17
N TYR A 140 -12.94 -0.98 9.08
CA TYR A 140 -11.76 -0.69 9.91
C TYR A 140 -11.91 -1.29 11.29
N SER A 141 -10.83 -1.89 11.82
CA SER A 141 -10.83 -2.43 13.17
C SER A 141 -11.08 -1.33 14.22
N GLY A 142 -11.94 -1.60 15.19
CA GLY A 142 -12.13 -0.73 16.37
C GLY A 142 -11.07 -0.96 17.44
N GLU A 143 -10.61 -2.20 17.54
CA GLU A 143 -9.61 -2.68 18.49
C GLU A 143 -8.72 -3.74 17.81
N TYR A 144 -7.63 -4.10 18.45
CA TYR A 144 -6.78 -5.21 17.99
C TYR A 144 -7.44 -6.54 18.32
N VAL A 145 -7.62 -7.37 17.29
CA VAL A 145 -8.17 -8.73 17.42
C VAL A 145 -7.13 -9.75 16.96
N ASP A 146 -6.95 -10.80 17.75
CA ASP A 146 -6.19 -11.99 17.35
C ASP A 146 -7.12 -12.95 16.60
N TYR A 147 -6.81 -13.21 15.34
CA TYR A 147 -7.59 -14.10 14.47
C TYR A 147 -7.07 -15.54 14.47
N THR A 148 -6.15 -15.90 15.34
CA THR A 148 -5.62 -17.28 15.45
C THR A 148 -6.77 -18.27 15.71
N GLY A 149 -6.95 -19.22 14.78
CA GLY A 149 -8.03 -20.21 14.86
C GLY A 149 -9.44 -19.71 14.52
N SER A 150 -9.58 -18.49 14.02
CA SER A 150 -10.85 -17.97 13.52
C SER A 150 -11.07 -18.32 12.04
N GLU A 151 -12.30 -18.08 11.53
CA GLU A 151 -12.62 -18.21 10.10
C GLU A 151 -12.09 -17.04 9.26
N THR A 152 -11.52 -16.03 9.89
CA THR A 152 -10.92 -14.86 9.22
C THR A 152 -9.44 -15.13 8.93
N ASP A 153 -9.07 -15.06 7.66
CA ASP A 153 -7.67 -15.21 7.24
C ASP A 153 -6.86 -13.98 7.66
N ASP A 154 -5.83 -14.19 8.46
CA ASP A 154 -4.94 -13.12 8.91
C ASP A 154 -3.74 -12.96 7.97
N PHE A 155 -3.77 -11.90 7.14
CA PHE A 155 -2.71 -11.55 6.20
C PHE A 155 -1.80 -10.41 6.70
N ARG A 156 -2.00 -9.88 7.91
CA ARG A 156 -1.26 -8.71 8.43
C ARG A 156 0.26 -8.87 8.38
N ASP A 157 0.74 -10.09 8.62
CA ASP A 157 2.17 -10.42 8.62
C ASP A 157 2.55 -11.40 7.49
N VAL A 158 1.58 -11.88 6.71
CA VAL A 158 1.81 -12.72 5.52
C VAL A 158 2.25 -11.87 4.35
N ILE A 159 1.53 -10.76 4.10
CA ILE A 159 1.88 -9.78 3.07
C ILE A 159 3.00 -8.88 3.62
N HIS A 160 4.25 -9.28 3.39
CA HIS A 160 5.42 -8.64 3.99
C HIS A 160 6.61 -8.60 3.01
N PRO A 161 7.34 -7.45 2.86
CA PRO A 161 8.38 -7.27 1.83
C PRO A 161 9.58 -8.21 1.96
N LYS A 162 9.75 -8.88 3.09
CA LYS A 162 10.84 -9.83 3.33
C LYS A 162 10.44 -11.30 3.11
N LYS A 163 9.16 -11.59 2.82
CA LYS A 163 8.69 -12.97 2.62
C LYS A 163 8.74 -13.35 1.13
N GLU A 164 9.11 -14.60 0.85
CA GLU A 164 9.41 -15.10 -0.49
C GLU A 164 8.20 -15.09 -1.45
N ILE A 165 6.98 -15.24 -0.91
CA ILE A 165 5.72 -15.18 -1.64
C ILE A 165 5.56 -13.81 -2.32
N ASP A 166 5.92 -12.74 -1.64
CA ASP A 166 5.86 -11.38 -2.18
C ASP A 166 6.92 -11.11 -3.25
N LYS A 167 8.12 -11.69 -3.12
CA LYS A 167 9.17 -11.51 -4.14
C LYS A 167 8.82 -12.09 -5.50
N ARG A 168 8.01 -13.16 -5.55
CA ARG A 168 7.51 -13.73 -6.82
C ARG A 168 6.34 -12.96 -7.37
N LEU A 169 5.45 -12.48 -6.52
CA LEU A 169 4.29 -11.68 -6.92
C LEU A 169 4.71 -10.27 -7.32
N ASP A 170 5.63 -9.64 -6.60
CA ASP A 170 6.18 -8.32 -6.95
C ASP A 170 6.94 -8.33 -8.29
N ARG A 171 7.58 -9.46 -8.67
CA ARG A 171 8.19 -9.63 -10.00
C ARG A 171 7.17 -9.77 -11.14
N LEU A 172 5.96 -10.22 -10.85
CA LEU A 172 4.94 -10.48 -11.86
C LEU A 172 3.95 -9.32 -12.03
N LEU A 173 3.96 -8.34 -11.14
CA LEU A 173 2.84 -7.43 -10.94
C LEU A 173 3.30 -6.01 -10.67
N THR A 174 4.18 -5.55 -11.50
CA THR A 174 4.39 -4.12 -11.74
C THR A 174 3.12 -3.49 -12.29
N ILE A 175 3.02 -2.18 -12.13
CA ILE A 175 2.05 -1.29 -12.81
C ILE A 175 1.80 -1.74 -14.26
N ASP A 176 2.82 -2.25 -14.97
CA ASP A 176 2.70 -2.87 -16.29
C ASP A 176 1.65 -3.97 -16.45
N LYS A 177 1.40 -4.76 -15.42
CA LYS A 177 0.43 -5.85 -15.51
C LYS A 177 -0.97 -5.38 -15.18
N ILE A 178 -1.08 -4.43 -14.26
CA ILE A 178 -2.33 -3.71 -14.00
C ILE A 178 -2.76 -2.98 -15.28
N LEU A 179 -1.83 -2.27 -15.91
CA LEU A 179 -2.07 -1.58 -17.18
C LEU A 179 -2.42 -2.56 -18.31
N LYS A 180 -1.72 -3.70 -18.44
CA LYS A 180 -2.02 -4.73 -19.46
C LYS A 180 -3.33 -5.49 -19.25
N GLU A 181 -3.83 -5.59 -18.03
CA GLU A 181 -5.16 -6.18 -17.80
C GLU A 181 -6.28 -5.19 -18.10
N LEU A 182 -6.03 -3.90 -17.94
CA LEU A 182 -6.95 -2.84 -18.36
C LEU A 182 -6.99 -2.67 -19.90
N GLU A 183 -5.89 -2.99 -20.61
CA GLU A 183 -5.83 -3.00 -22.08
C GLU A 183 -6.71 -4.10 -22.73
N LYS A 184 -7.13 -5.11 -21.96
CA LYS A 184 -7.92 -6.24 -22.49
C LYS A 184 -9.43 -6.05 -22.35
N LYS A 185 -9.89 -4.95 -21.75
CA LYS A 185 -11.29 -4.56 -21.67
C LYS A 185 -11.60 -3.41 -22.63
#